data_d0df91a440d09bd7d71ad3d167999ef2
#
_entry.id   d0df91a440d09bd7d71ad3d167999ef2
#
_cell.length_a   1.000
_cell.length_b   1.000
_cell.length_c   1.000
_cell.angle_alpha   90.00
_cell.angle_beta   90.00
_cell.angle_gamma   90.00
#
_symmetry.space_group_name_H-M   'P 1'
#
loop_
_entity.id
_entity.type
_entity.pdbx_description
1 polymer ?
#
loop_
_entity_poly.entity_id
_entity_poly.type
_entity_poly.pdbx_seq_one_letter_code
_entity_poly.pdbx_strand_id
1 'polypeptide(L)'
;TKPKDQFSKMGIQDKEQKGFIEVEKSKTDYTILRKDLTHCTLKILSENIDSEYPQKIFETGRTFQLKNNQDIIEKENLSCAIASGNFTEIKQTLEYLKRMLELNLQVKEAENPPKHFIEGRTGEFYLEDKKIGILGEIHPRTLKHWKIKMPVALFEIDLEPIFNQFQ
;
A
#
# COMPACT_ATOMS: atom_id res chain seq x y z
N THR A 1 -4.08 -13.32 3.01
CA THR A 1 -5.14 -12.35 3.35
C THR A 1 -6.52 -12.87 3.00
N LYS A 2 -7.58 -12.19 3.42
CA LYS A 2 -8.97 -12.53 3.06
C LYS A 2 -9.33 -11.88 1.73
N PRO A 3 -9.94 -12.62 0.77
CA PRO A 3 -10.38 -12.04 -0.51
C PRO A 3 -11.28 -10.81 -0.35
N LYS A 4 -12.20 -10.84 0.61
CA LYS A 4 -13.09 -9.70 0.91
C LYS A 4 -12.32 -8.43 1.26
N ASP A 5 -11.27 -8.52 2.05
CA ASP A 5 -10.47 -7.37 2.46
C ASP A 5 -9.65 -6.83 1.29
N GLN A 6 -9.02 -7.71 0.51
CA GLN A 6 -8.20 -7.33 -0.63
C GLN A 6 -9.02 -6.87 -1.85
N PHE A 7 -10.18 -7.49 -2.12
CA PHE A 7 -10.95 -7.20 -3.34
C PHE A 7 -12.10 -6.22 -3.08
N SER A 8 -13.09 -6.64 -2.31
CA SER A 8 -14.31 -5.86 -2.16
C SER A 8 -14.08 -4.51 -1.50
N LYS A 9 -13.30 -4.48 -0.40
CA LYS A 9 -13.04 -3.24 0.33
C LYS A 9 -12.10 -2.30 -0.40
N MET A 10 -11.17 -2.84 -1.21
CA MET A 10 -10.24 -2.03 -2.03
C MET A 10 -10.81 -1.65 -3.40
N GLY A 11 -11.99 -2.16 -3.77
CA GLY A 11 -12.65 -1.86 -5.04
C GLY A 11 -11.99 -2.55 -6.25
N ILE A 12 -11.31 -3.67 -6.04
CA ILE A 12 -10.70 -4.47 -7.10
C ILE A 12 -11.79 -5.28 -7.81
N GLN A 13 -11.88 -5.12 -9.13
CA GLN A 13 -12.87 -5.80 -9.95
C GLN A 13 -12.45 -7.23 -10.33
N ASP A 14 -13.40 -8.08 -10.71
CA ASP A 14 -13.16 -9.49 -11.05
C ASP A 14 -12.05 -9.70 -12.08
N LYS A 15 -11.94 -8.82 -13.07
CA LYS A 15 -10.88 -8.88 -14.09
C LYS A 15 -9.46 -8.64 -13.50
N GLU A 16 -9.39 -7.83 -12.47
CA GLU A 16 -8.14 -7.45 -11.79
C GLU A 16 -7.72 -8.51 -10.75
N GLN A 17 -8.63 -9.43 -10.40
CA GLN A 17 -8.34 -10.53 -9.47
C GLN A 17 -7.46 -11.62 -10.10
N LYS A 18 -7.36 -11.64 -11.44
CA LYS A 18 -6.54 -12.57 -12.22
C LYS A 18 -5.06 -12.40 -11.92
N GLY A 19 -4.41 -12.58 -11.07
CA GLY A 19 -3.00 -12.37 -10.78
C GLY A 19 -2.72 -12.36 -9.28
N PHE A 20 -3.76 -12.71 -8.51
CA PHE A 20 -3.58 -13.06 -7.12
C PHE A 20 -3.30 -14.55 -6.99
N ILE A 21 -2.48 -14.89 -6.02
CA ILE A 21 -2.06 -16.25 -5.75
C ILE A 21 -3.01 -16.83 -4.71
N GLU A 22 -3.69 -17.91 -5.06
CA GLU A 22 -4.58 -18.63 -4.17
C GLU A 22 -3.81 -19.62 -3.31
N VAL A 23 -4.24 -19.78 -2.05
CA VAL A 23 -3.69 -20.78 -1.13
C VAL A 23 -4.62 -21.98 -1.10
N GLU A 24 -4.17 -23.08 -1.68
CA GLU A 24 -4.93 -24.33 -1.68
C GLU A 24 -5.12 -24.88 -0.25
N LYS A 25 -6.31 -25.44 -0.03
CA LYS A 25 -6.66 -26.15 1.23
C LYS A 25 -6.48 -25.30 2.51
N SER A 26 -6.61 -23.99 2.40
CA SER A 26 -6.64 -23.15 3.59
C SER A 26 -7.83 -23.54 4.47
N LYS A 27 -7.59 -23.77 5.76
CA LYS A 27 -8.64 -24.06 6.76
C LYS A 27 -9.31 -22.78 7.30
N THR A 28 -8.93 -21.62 6.80
CA THR A 28 -9.40 -20.30 7.25
C THR A 28 -9.84 -19.45 6.06
N ASP A 29 -10.41 -18.28 6.34
CA ASP A 29 -10.78 -17.29 5.30
C ASP A 29 -9.56 -16.62 4.63
N TYR A 30 -8.34 -16.95 5.02
CA TYR A 30 -7.10 -16.44 4.46
C TYR A 30 -6.68 -17.30 3.27
N THR A 31 -7.30 -17.09 2.13
CA THR A 31 -7.18 -17.95 0.95
C THR A 31 -6.38 -17.36 -0.19
N ILE A 32 -5.86 -16.14 -0.04
CA ILE A 32 -5.00 -15.50 -1.05
C ILE A 32 -3.75 -14.89 -0.42
N LEU A 33 -2.67 -14.85 -1.19
CA LEU A 33 -1.47 -14.09 -0.84
C LEU A 33 -1.68 -12.60 -1.14
N ARG A 34 -1.16 -11.73 -0.28
CA ARG A 34 -1.29 -10.28 -0.42
C ARG A 34 -0.33 -9.73 -1.47
N LYS A 35 -0.83 -8.85 -2.34
CA LYS A 35 -0.01 -8.14 -3.35
C LYS A 35 0.60 -6.85 -2.83
N ASP A 36 -0.02 -6.26 -1.82
CA ASP A 36 0.32 -4.99 -1.20
C ASP A 36 0.02 -5.03 0.30
N LEU A 37 0.52 -4.06 1.03
CA LEU A 37 0.26 -3.86 2.45
C LEU A 37 -0.86 -2.85 2.71
N THR A 38 -1.29 -2.08 1.71
CA THR A 38 -2.27 -0.99 1.86
C THR A 38 -3.55 -1.47 2.53
N HIS A 39 -4.11 -2.61 2.11
CA HIS A 39 -5.32 -3.17 2.73
C HIS A 39 -5.08 -3.65 4.16
N CYS A 40 -3.88 -4.13 4.50
CA CYS A 40 -3.52 -4.51 5.88
C CYS A 40 -3.48 -3.29 6.78
N THR A 41 -2.83 -2.22 6.33
CA THR A 41 -2.74 -0.94 7.03
C THR A 41 -4.13 -0.33 7.27
N LEU A 42 -5.02 -0.33 6.26
CA LEU A 42 -6.40 0.13 6.42
C LEU A 42 -7.20 -0.75 7.38
N LYS A 43 -6.94 -2.05 7.40
CA LYS A 43 -7.57 -2.97 8.36
C LYS A 43 -7.19 -2.59 9.79
N ILE A 44 -5.90 -2.36 10.08
CA ILE A 44 -5.43 -1.95 11.40
C ILE A 44 -6.12 -0.64 11.82
N LEU A 45 -6.17 0.37 10.95
CA LEU A 45 -6.86 1.64 11.24
C LEU A 45 -8.36 1.43 11.50
N SER A 46 -9.01 0.52 10.76
CA SER A 46 -10.44 0.21 10.96
C SER A 46 -10.75 -0.52 12.27
N GLU A 47 -9.77 -1.22 12.83
CA GLU A 47 -9.88 -1.94 14.10
C GLU A 47 -9.50 -1.04 15.30
N ASN A 48 -8.89 0.14 15.05
CA ASN A 48 -8.42 1.08 16.08
C ASN A 48 -9.13 2.43 16.03
N ILE A 49 -10.40 2.44 15.65
CA ILE A 49 -11.18 3.68 15.48
C ILE A 49 -11.40 4.48 16.77
N ASP A 50 -11.27 3.84 17.92
CA ASP A 50 -11.44 4.46 19.24
C ASP A 50 -10.14 5.06 19.80
N SER A 51 -9.03 4.90 19.11
CA SER A 51 -7.74 5.50 19.47
C SER A 51 -7.70 6.98 19.07
N GLU A 52 -6.90 7.77 19.78
CA GLU A 52 -6.73 9.20 19.50
C GLU A 52 -6.14 9.47 18.12
N TYR A 53 -6.53 10.60 17.52
CA TYR A 53 -6.01 11.07 16.23
C TYR A 53 -5.03 12.25 16.42
N PRO A 54 -4.04 12.45 15.52
CA PRO A 54 -3.76 11.61 14.34
C PRO A 54 -3.11 10.27 14.69
N GLN A 55 -3.55 9.18 14.05
CA GLN A 55 -2.89 7.90 14.16
C GLN A 55 -1.82 7.78 13.09
N LYS A 56 -0.59 7.50 13.49
CA LYS A 56 0.55 7.28 12.60
C LYS A 56 1.04 5.86 12.78
N ILE A 57 0.91 5.07 11.74
CA ILE A 57 1.26 3.65 11.78
C ILE A 57 2.17 3.28 10.62
N PHE A 58 2.95 2.24 10.80
CA PHE A 58 3.70 1.61 9.71
C PHE A 58 3.67 0.09 9.88
N GLU A 59 3.84 -0.59 8.76
CA GLU A 59 3.96 -2.05 8.69
C GLU A 59 5.03 -2.40 7.67
N THR A 60 5.92 -3.34 8.00
CA THR A 60 6.78 -4.02 7.03
C THR A 60 6.29 -5.44 6.84
N GLY A 61 6.43 -5.97 5.63
CA GLY A 61 6.07 -7.35 5.39
C GLY A 61 6.17 -7.77 3.93
N ARG A 62 6.07 -9.08 3.75
CA ARG A 62 6.17 -9.70 2.44
C ARG A 62 4.90 -9.56 1.64
N THR A 63 5.07 -9.26 0.36
CA THR A 63 4.03 -9.22 -0.66
C THR A 63 4.39 -10.16 -1.79
N PHE A 64 3.40 -10.63 -2.55
CA PHE A 64 3.57 -11.69 -3.52
C PHE A 64 2.95 -11.31 -4.85
N GLN A 65 3.68 -11.53 -5.93
CA GLN A 65 3.26 -11.23 -7.29
C GLN A 65 3.55 -12.42 -8.21
N LEU A 66 2.71 -12.62 -9.22
CA LEU A 66 2.96 -13.57 -10.27
C LEU A 66 3.81 -12.95 -11.38
N LYS A 67 4.91 -13.58 -11.73
CA LYS A 67 5.70 -13.27 -12.92
C LYS A 67 5.38 -14.31 -14.00
N ASN A 68 5.01 -13.84 -15.19
CA ASN A 68 4.72 -14.71 -16.34
C ASN A 68 3.70 -15.84 -16.06
N ASN A 69 2.75 -15.61 -15.13
CA ASN A 69 1.71 -16.54 -14.69
C ASN A 69 2.20 -17.89 -14.07
N GLN A 70 3.48 -18.04 -13.75
CA GLN A 70 4.02 -19.27 -13.20
C GLN A 70 4.93 -19.05 -11.99
N ASP A 71 5.78 -18.03 -12.02
CA ASP A 71 6.75 -17.80 -10.96
C ASP A 71 6.18 -16.82 -9.91
N ILE A 72 6.34 -17.17 -8.66
CA ILE A 72 5.99 -16.29 -7.53
C ILE A 72 7.20 -15.43 -7.20
N ILE A 73 7.03 -14.11 -7.28
CA ILE A 73 8.01 -13.15 -6.77
C ILE A 73 7.54 -12.72 -5.39
N GLU A 74 8.43 -12.86 -4.44
CA GLU A 74 8.29 -12.32 -3.09
C GLU A 74 9.03 -10.98 -3.01
N LYS A 75 8.40 -9.98 -2.39
CA LYS A 75 8.97 -8.65 -2.15
C LYS A 75 8.78 -8.27 -0.71
N GLU A 76 9.69 -7.49 -0.16
CA GLU A 76 9.52 -6.88 1.14
C GLU A 76 9.08 -5.41 0.97
N ASN A 77 7.91 -5.09 1.52
CA ASN A 77 7.33 -3.76 1.42
C ASN A 77 7.27 -3.08 2.79
N LEU A 78 7.33 -1.75 2.78
CA LEU A 78 6.99 -0.88 3.89
C LEU A 78 5.75 -0.07 3.51
N SER A 79 4.72 -0.11 4.35
CA SER A 79 3.57 0.80 4.28
C SER A 79 3.58 1.73 5.48
N CYS A 80 3.40 3.03 5.24
CA CYS A 80 3.20 4.04 6.29
C CYS A 80 1.89 4.77 6.05
N ALA A 81 1.12 5.01 7.10
CA ALA A 81 -0.14 5.74 7.00
C ALA A 81 -0.33 6.75 8.12
N ILE A 82 -1.03 7.83 7.79
CA ILE A 82 -1.48 8.86 8.72
C ILE A 82 -3.00 8.98 8.58
N ALA A 83 -3.73 8.52 9.60
CA ALA A 83 -5.16 8.78 9.72
C ALA A 83 -5.38 10.14 10.36
N SER A 84 -6.29 10.93 9.81
CA SER A 84 -6.43 12.39 10.00
C SER A 84 -5.27 13.18 9.38
N GLY A 85 -4.62 12.61 8.34
CA GLY A 85 -3.54 13.23 7.58
C GLY A 85 -3.93 13.54 6.14
N ASN A 86 -3.02 14.16 5.41
CA ASN A 86 -3.17 14.58 4.02
C ASN A 86 -1.94 14.23 3.18
N PHE A 87 -2.01 14.51 1.88
CA PHE A 87 -0.91 14.25 0.94
C PHE A 87 0.40 14.93 1.34
N THR A 88 0.32 16.16 1.85
CA THR A 88 1.54 16.90 2.24
C THR A 88 2.25 16.23 3.41
N GLU A 89 1.52 15.81 4.42
CA GLU A 89 2.09 15.17 5.62
C GLU A 89 2.71 13.82 5.28
N ILE A 90 2.05 13.00 4.48
CA ILE A 90 2.62 11.70 4.10
C ILE A 90 3.84 11.87 3.17
N LYS A 91 3.83 12.88 2.30
CA LYS A 91 5.00 13.25 1.49
C LYS A 91 6.17 13.71 2.36
N GLN A 92 5.93 14.51 3.39
CA GLN A 92 6.96 14.93 4.36
C GLN A 92 7.57 13.72 5.09
N THR A 93 6.76 12.72 5.44
CA THR A 93 7.25 11.48 6.06
C THR A 93 8.16 10.71 5.09
N LEU A 94 7.79 10.62 3.81
CA LEU A 94 8.62 10.01 2.77
C LEU A 94 9.94 10.79 2.56
N GLU A 95 9.88 12.14 2.54
CA GLU A 95 11.08 12.98 2.41
C GLU A 95 12.01 12.86 3.63
N TYR A 96 11.46 12.64 4.81
CA TYR A 96 12.26 12.32 5.99
C TYR A 96 12.98 10.99 5.84
N LEU A 97 12.26 9.93 5.45
CA LEU A 97 12.85 8.60 5.19
C LEU A 97 13.95 8.67 4.12
N LYS A 98 13.68 9.39 3.03
CA LYS A 98 14.63 9.63 1.94
C LYS A 98 15.94 10.25 2.43
N ARG A 99 15.86 11.26 3.30
CA ARG A 99 17.04 11.91 3.87
C ARG A 99 17.80 10.98 4.81
N MET A 100 17.09 10.24 5.65
CA MET A 100 17.72 9.35 6.63
C MET A 100 18.47 8.18 5.98
N LEU A 101 17.99 7.73 4.83
CA LEU A 101 18.60 6.62 4.07
C LEU A 101 19.42 7.11 2.86
N GLU A 102 19.62 8.42 2.72
CA GLU A 102 20.39 9.04 1.62
C GLU A 102 19.90 8.60 0.21
N LEU A 103 18.59 8.38 0.07
CA LEU A 103 18.00 7.88 -1.18
C LEU A 103 17.74 9.01 -2.18
N ASN A 104 18.07 8.78 -3.43
CA ASN A 104 17.71 9.69 -4.52
C ASN A 104 16.35 9.31 -5.14
N LEU A 105 15.28 9.56 -4.40
CA LEU A 105 13.90 9.30 -4.87
C LEU A 105 13.32 10.49 -5.63
N GLN A 106 12.70 10.21 -6.76
CA GLN A 106 11.92 11.18 -7.53
C GLN A 106 10.44 10.87 -7.37
N VAL A 107 9.63 11.87 -7.05
CA VAL A 107 8.17 11.75 -6.98
C VAL A 107 7.55 12.35 -8.22
N LYS A 108 6.73 11.58 -8.92
CA LYS A 108 5.98 12.00 -10.12
C LYS A 108 4.48 11.82 -9.85
N GLU A 109 3.64 12.60 -10.53
CA GLU A 109 2.20 12.38 -10.48
C GLU A 109 1.86 11.00 -11.06
N ALA A 110 0.92 10.29 -10.43
CA ALA A 110 0.47 9.00 -10.92
C ALA A 110 -0.58 9.20 -12.02
N GLU A 111 -0.27 8.74 -13.25
CA GLU A 111 -1.20 8.86 -14.39
C GLU A 111 -2.44 7.96 -14.23
N ASN A 112 -2.26 6.76 -13.72
CA ASN A 112 -3.33 5.77 -13.53
C ASN A 112 -3.24 5.16 -12.12
N PRO A 113 -3.61 5.91 -11.08
CA PRO A 113 -3.52 5.39 -9.72
C PRO A 113 -4.52 4.26 -9.48
N PRO A 114 -4.20 3.31 -8.58
CA PRO A 114 -5.17 2.32 -8.13
C PRO A 114 -6.45 2.99 -7.61
N LYS A 115 -7.62 2.39 -7.86
CA LYS A 115 -8.95 2.97 -7.56
C LYS A 115 -9.20 3.31 -6.09
N HIS A 116 -8.40 2.78 -5.20
CA HIS A 116 -8.47 3.10 -3.78
C HIS A 116 -7.73 4.38 -3.39
N PHE A 117 -7.02 5.01 -4.32
CA PHE A 117 -6.45 6.35 -4.16
C PHE A 117 -7.32 7.42 -4.84
N ILE A 118 -7.12 8.67 -4.45
CA ILE A 118 -7.74 9.84 -5.10
C ILE A 118 -6.87 10.25 -6.29
N GLU A 119 -7.47 10.28 -7.48
CA GLU A 119 -6.85 10.83 -8.68
C GLU A 119 -6.47 12.30 -8.47
N GLY A 120 -5.30 12.72 -8.96
CA GLY A 120 -4.76 14.07 -8.73
C GLY A 120 -4.19 14.32 -7.32
N ARG A 121 -4.32 13.32 -6.40
CA ARG A 121 -3.71 13.34 -5.07
C ARG A 121 -2.90 12.08 -4.81
N THR A 122 -2.32 11.55 -5.87
CA THR A 122 -1.52 10.33 -5.85
C THR A 122 -0.26 10.56 -6.63
N GLY A 123 0.87 10.16 -6.05
CA GLY A 123 2.18 10.19 -6.70
C GLY A 123 2.81 8.81 -6.71
N GLU A 124 3.63 8.58 -7.70
CA GLU A 124 4.52 7.43 -7.77
C GLU A 124 5.94 7.88 -7.50
N PHE A 125 6.73 7.05 -6.84
CA PHE A 125 8.12 7.38 -6.62
C PHE A 125 9.06 6.33 -7.20
N TYR A 126 10.17 6.86 -7.68
CA TYR A 126 11.15 6.14 -8.46
C TYR A 126 12.52 6.25 -7.78
N LEU A 127 13.22 5.15 -7.74
CA LEU A 127 14.64 5.09 -7.44
C LEU A 127 15.35 4.90 -8.77
N GLU A 128 16.14 5.91 -9.19
CA GLU A 128 16.59 6.00 -10.57
C GLU A 128 15.40 5.97 -11.54
N ASP A 129 15.34 5.01 -12.47
CA ASP A 129 14.23 4.84 -13.43
C ASP A 129 13.23 3.74 -13.00
N LYS A 130 13.48 3.06 -11.87
CA LYS A 130 12.60 2.00 -11.39
C LYS A 130 11.54 2.55 -10.45
N LYS A 131 10.27 2.34 -10.80
CA LYS A 131 9.16 2.61 -9.87
C LYS A 131 9.26 1.65 -8.68
N ILE A 132 9.35 2.20 -7.47
CA ILE A 132 9.46 1.43 -6.24
C ILE A 132 8.33 1.68 -5.25
N GLY A 133 7.43 2.62 -5.53
CA GLY A 133 6.33 2.86 -4.61
C GLY A 133 5.29 3.85 -5.10
N ILE A 134 4.31 4.04 -4.24
CA ILE A 134 3.17 4.92 -4.45
C ILE A 134 2.84 5.63 -3.15
N LEU A 135 2.38 6.88 -3.23
CA LEU A 135 1.85 7.63 -2.09
C LEU A 135 0.59 8.38 -2.50
N GLY A 136 -0.31 8.58 -1.56
CA GLY A 136 -1.53 9.34 -1.87
C GLY A 136 -2.55 9.36 -0.74
N GLU A 137 -3.64 10.06 -1.00
CA GLU A 137 -4.82 10.06 -0.15
C GLU A 137 -5.76 8.92 -0.55
N ILE A 138 -6.29 8.21 0.43
CA ILE A 138 -7.22 7.11 0.21
C ILE A 138 -8.60 7.66 -0.17
N HIS A 139 -9.17 7.09 -1.22
CA HIS A 139 -10.46 7.50 -1.75
C HIS A 139 -11.58 7.31 -0.71
N PRO A 140 -12.49 8.30 -0.52
CA PRO A 140 -13.57 8.24 0.48
C PRO A 140 -14.45 6.99 0.38
N ARG A 141 -14.67 6.45 -0.84
CA ARG A 141 -15.39 5.19 -1.04
C ARG A 141 -14.69 4.02 -0.35
N THR A 142 -13.36 3.94 -0.49
CA THR A 142 -12.54 2.90 0.15
C THR A 142 -12.59 3.05 1.67
N LEU A 143 -12.42 4.28 2.19
CA LEU A 143 -12.56 4.55 3.63
C LEU A 143 -13.92 4.11 4.17
N LYS A 144 -15.00 4.38 3.42
CA LYS A 144 -16.35 3.94 3.79
C LYS A 144 -16.47 2.41 3.87
N HIS A 145 -15.86 1.66 2.93
CA HIS A 145 -15.85 0.19 2.96
C HIS A 145 -15.11 -0.35 4.19
N TRP A 146 -14.09 0.36 4.65
CA TRP A 146 -13.33 0.04 5.87
C TRP A 146 -13.94 0.63 7.14
N LYS A 147 -15.05 1.41 7.04
CA LYS A 147 -15.69 2.13 8.16
C LYS A 147 -14.75 3.15 8.85
N ILE A 148 -13.76 3.64 8.15
CA ILE A 148 -12.86 4.68 8.63
C ILE A 148 -13.51 6.04 8.33
N LYS A 149 -13.64 6.88 9.36
CA LYS A 149 -14.30 8.19 9.26
C LYS A 149 -13.34 9.33 8.94
N MET A 150 -12.08 9.16 9.29
CA MET A 150 -11.04 10.18 9.11
C MET A 150 -10.35 10.02 7.74
N PRO A 151 -9.88 11.11 7.12
CA PRO A 151 -9.06 11.02 5.93
C PRO A 151 -7.78 10.24 6.24
N VAL A 152 -7.32 9.43 5.29
CA VAL A 152 -6.08 8.67 5.41
C VAL A 152 -5.20 8.99 4.22
N ALA A 153 -3.96 9.33 4.50
CA ALA A 153 -2.89 9.40 3.53
C ALA A 153 -1.85 8.32 3.85
N LEU A 154 -1.35 7.65 2.83
CA LEU A 154 -0.34 6.61 3.02
C LEU A 154 0.66 6.56 1.87
N PHE A 155 1.79 5.93 2.11
CA PHE A 155 2.66 5.43 1.06
C PHE A 155 2.99 3.96 1.28
N GLU A 156 3.31 3.28 0.18
CA GLU A 156 3.86 1.94 0.19
C GLU A 156 5.07 1.87 -0.72
N ILE A 157 6.15 1.25 -0.25
CA ILE A 157 7.45 1.18 -0.92
C ILE A 157 7.99 -0.24 -0.92
N ASP A 158 8.49 -0.67 -2.07
CA ASP A 158 9.28 -1.89 -2.26
C ASP A 158 10.70 -1.64 -1.69
N LEU A 159 11.07 -2.37 -0.66
CA LEU A 159 12.35 -2.19 0.03
C LEU A 159 13.52 -2.89 -0.66
N GLU A 160 13.26 -3.87 -1.53
CA GLU A 160 14.30 -4.65 -2.17
C GLU A 160 15.29 -3.79 -3.00
N PRO A 161 14.83 -2.83 -3.85
CA PRO A 161 15.74 -1.95 -4.55
C PRO A 161 16.57 -1.03 -3.63
N ILE A 162 16.02 -0.70 -2.46
CA ILE A 162 16.71 0.12 -1.47
C ILE A 162 17.82 -0.71 -0.83
N PHE A 163 17.54 -1.92 -0.37
CA PHE A 163 18.54 -2.80 0.24
C PHE A 163 19.72 -3.10 -0.69
N ASN A 164 19.43 -3.23 -2.00
CA ASN A 164 20.47 -3.49 -3.01
C ASN A 164 21.45 -2.32 -3.19
N GLN A 165 21.11 -1.09 -2.75
CA GLN A 165 22.05 0.05 -2.77
C GLN A 165 23.09 0.00 -1.63
N PHE A 166 22.81 -0.78 -0.59
CA PHE A 166 23.69 -0.89 0.58
C PHE A 166 24.56 -2.16 0.58
N GLN A 167 24.48 -2.96 -0.48
CA GLN A 167 25.31 -4.14 -0.70
C GLN A 167 26.48 -3.83 -1.63
#